data_8cb7e931a093f6892279eb1367f88a35
#
_entry.id   8cb7e931a093f6892279eb1367f88a35
#
_cell.length_a   1.000
_cell.length_b   1.000
_cell.length_c   1.000
_cell.angle_alpha   90.00
_cell.angle_beta   90.00
_cell.angle_gamma   90.00
#
_symmetry.space_group_name_H-M   'P 1'
#
loop_
_entity.id
_entity.type
_entity.pdbx_description
1 polymer ?
#
loop_
_entity_poly.entity_id
_entity_poly.type
_entity_poly.pdbx_seq_one_letter_code
_entity_poly.pdbx_strand_id
1 'polypeptide(L)'
;MSDLLARIPLYPAVPLVFLVAAALFVLQMARHLRVFAEAKPATVTDQPERRFDSLFRFAILQVRMFREPDAGFMHAAIFWGFVILTIGTADRIGLGLVRAVIAWPLDGWLWRLLLPLQSLLALSVLGAVAWAAGRRLILQPRRLTLSRDGLTILLLIGGVVATELLAEAFRLGRYGDPDAAWSFAANWFGSVLAGVLSPRSMEIGYAVFFWANVLFVSFFLAYLPRSKHLHIATAFFNAAFRKLKPRGELPAMDLEADTARFGVKTIEDLSWKDLLDGFTCTECGRCQDACPAWATGKPLNPKTLIMGIREMSVGAEKGVPLIPGLPSIPFIRPSDAPGRGAAEVSASASKLALDRAIVDTAIPYDAVWDCVTCGACVEACPVMIEHVDKIVGLRRNLVLEESRFPQELNASFTAM
;
A
#
# COMPACT_ATOMS: atom_id res chain seq x y z
N MET A 1 -7.04 27.30 -21.67
CA MET A 1 -6.94 25.84 -21.32
C MET A 1 -8.08 25.01 -21.92
N SER A 2 -9.35 25.45 -21.86
CA SER A 2 -10.51 24.79 -22.49
C SER A 2 -10.31 24.51 -23.99
N ASP A 3 -9.86 25.49 -24.77
CA ASP A 3 -9.65 25.36 -26.22
C ASP A 3 -8.51 24.37 -26.57
N LEU A 4 -7.55 24.23 -25.70
CA LEU A 4 -6.42 23.33 -25.91
C LEU A 4 -6.82 21.87 -25.67
N LEU A 5 -7.62 21.62 -24.63
CA LEU A 5 -8.13 20.30 -24.30
C LEU A 5 -9.13 19.80 -25.35
N ALA A 6 -9.91 20.71 -25.96
CA ALA A 6 -10.81 20.38 -27.06
C ALA A 6 -10.09 19.86 -28.32
N ARG A 7 -8.77 20.09 -28.44
CA ARG A 7 -7.93 19.56 -29.53
C ARG A 7 -7.43 18.15 -29.31
N ILE A 8 -7.58 17.61 -28.09
CA ILE A 8 -7.22 16.22 -27.80
C ILE A 8 -8.34 15.31 -28.31
N PRO A 9 -8.03 14.36 -29.19
CA PRO A 9 -9.04 13.41 -29.67
C PRO A 9 -9.68 12.65 -28.49
N LEU A 10 -11.01 12.50 -28.53
CA LEU A 10 -11.79 11.78 -27.52
C LEU A 10 -11.67 12.33 -26.08
N TYR A 11 -11.24 13.58 -25.91
CA TYR A 11 -11.12 14.20 -24.59
C TYR A 11 -12.38 14.04 -23.70
N PRO A 12 -13.63 14.14 -24.21
CA PRO A 12 -14.84 13.90 -23.41
C PRO A 12 -14.94 12.50 -22.79
N ALA A 13 -14.14 11.53 -23.27
CA ALA A 13 -14.10 10.18 -22.67
C ALA A 13 -13.24 10.09 -21.39
N VAL A 14 -12.42 11.10 -21.08
CA VAL A 14 -11.54 11.11 -19.88
C VAL A 14 -12.32 10.89 -18.58
N PRO A 15 -13.43 11.61 -18.30
CA PRO A 15 -14.23 11.38 -17.10
C PRO A 15 -14.76 9.95 -17.02
N LEU A 16 -15.18 9.36 -18.14
CA LEU A 16 -15.69 7.99 -18.17
C LEU A 16 -14.61 6.97 -17.80
N VAL A 17 -13.41 7.09 -18.37
CA VAL A 17 -12.27 6.20 -18.06
C VAL A 17 -11.92 6.29 -16.57
N PHE A 18 -11.90 7.49 -16.02
CA PHE A 18 -11.60 7.71 -14.60
C PHE A 18 -12.72 7.17 -13.68
N LEU A 19 -13.99 7.36 -14.03
CA LEU A 19 -15.14 6.83 -13.30
C LEU A 19 -15.14 5.29 -13.25
N VAL A 20 -14.79 4.64 -14.36
CA VAL A 20 -14.64 3.17 -14.39
C VAL A 20 -13.53 2.72 -13.45
N ALA A 21 -12.38 3.38 -13.48
CA ALA A 21 -11.26 3.07 -12.58
C ALA A 21 -11.63 3.30 -11.10
N ALA A 22 -12.32 4.40 -10.80
CA ALA A 22 -12.81 4.72 -9.47
C ALA A 22 -13.86 3.70 -8.97
N ALA A 23 -14.77 3.29 -9.83
CA ALA A 23 -15.73 2.24 -9.52
C ALA A 23 -15.04 0.91 -9.19
N LEU A 24 -14.05 0.50 -9.99
CA LEU A 24 -13.25 -0.69 -9.71
C LEU A 24 -12.48 -0.59 -8.39
N PHE A 25 -11.92 0.59 -8.08
CA PHE A 25 -11.27 0.85 -6.79
C PHE A 25 -12.26 0.68 -5.63
N VAL A 26 -13.41 1.36 -5.69
CA VAL A 26 -14.44 1.32 -4.63
C VAL A 26 -14.97 -0.09 -4.41
N LEU A 27 -15.25 -0.81 -5.49
CA LEU A 27 -15.74 -2.19 -5.41
C LEU A 27 -14.73 -3.13 -4.74
N GLN A 28 -13.44 -2.95 -4.99
CA GLN A 28 -12.39 -3.75 -4.35
C GLN A 28 -12.19 -3.35 -2.89
N MET A 29 -12.19 -2.04 -2.58
CA MET A 29 -12.13 -1.56 -1.19
C MET A 29 -13.33 -2.04 -0.37
N ALA A 30 -14.53 -2.10 -0.95
CA ALA A 30 -15.70 -2.63 -0.28
C ALA A 30 -15.53 -4.10 0.16
N ARG A 31 -14.78 -4.91 -0.60
CA ARG A 31 -14.44 -6.30 -0.18
C ARG A 31 -13.56 -6.31 1.07
N HIS A 32 -12.49 -5.51 1.09
CA HIS A 32 -11.62 -5.40 2.28
C HIS A 32 -12.42 -4.93 3.51
N LEU A 33 -13.29 -3.93 3.34
CA LEU A 33 -14.12 -3.39 4.42
C LEU A 33 -15.11 -4.41 4.97
N ARG A 34 -15.62 -5.35 4.17
CA ARG A 34 -16.49 -6.44 4.66
C ARG A 34 -15.74 -7.36 5.61
N VAL A 35 -14.53 -7.79 5.25
CA VAL A 35 -13.71 -8.64 6.13
C VAL A 35 -13.39 -7.90 7.45
N PHE A 36 -13.15 -6.59 7.40
CA PHE A 36 -12.97 -5.79 8.61
C PHE A 36 -14.25 -5.69 9.47
N ALA A 37 -15.42 -5.65 8.84
CA ALA A 37 -16.69 -5.58 9.56
C ALA A 37 -17.04 -6.89 10.29
N GLU A 38 -16.53 -8.02 9.83
CA GLU A 38 -16.71 -9.35 10.46
C GLU A 38 -15.65 -9.63 11.54
N ALA A 39 -14.59 -8.83 11.60
CA ALA A 39 -13.50 -8.99 12.57
C ALA A 39 -13.91 -8.51 13.99
N LYS A 40 -13.18 -9.00 15.01
CA LYS A 40 -13.40 -8.54 16.38
C LYS A 40 -13.18 -7.03 16.53
N PRO A 41 -13.94 -6.35 17.41
CA PRO A 41 -13.75 -4.94 17.68
C PRO A 41 -12.38 -4.65 18.30
N ALA A 42 -11.84 -3.46 18.04
CA ALA A 42 -10.64 -2.95 18.68
C ALA A 42 -10.90 -1.53 19.20
N THR A 43 -10.49 -1.24 20.43
CA THR A 43 -10.58 0.11 21.01
C THR A 43 -9.39 0.93 20.56
N VAL A 44 -9.65 1.92 19.70
CA VAL A 44 -8.62 2.78 19.09
C VAL A 44 -8.99 4.26 19.15
N THR A 45 -9.96 4.63 19.97
CA THR A 45 -10.47 6.01 20.11
C THR A 45 -9.95 6.72 21.35
N ASP A 46 -9.23 6.01 22.21
CA ASP A 46 -8.57 6.57 23.40
C ASP A 46 -7.40 7.50 23.01
N GLN A 47 -7.09 8.46 23.86
CA GLN A 47 -5.93 9.36 23.76
C GLN A 47 -5.77 10.06 22.39
N PRO A 48 -6.76 10.84 21.92
CA PRO A 48 -6.78 11.39 20.55
C PRO A 48 -5.56 12.24 20.22
N GLU A 49 -5.01 12.99 21.18
CA GLU A 49 -3.81 13.81 21.00
C GLU A 49 -2.57 12.95 20.64
N ARG A 50 -2.38 11.82 21.34
CA ARG A 50 -1.27 10.90 21.06
C ARG A 50 -1.45 10.17 19.75
N ARG A 51 -2.70 9.94 19.32
CA ARG A 51 -3.01 9.37 18.01
C ARG A 51 -2.74 10.35 16.89
N PHE A 52 -3.11 11.62 17.08
CA PHE A 52 -2.76 12.67 16.13
C PHE A 52 -1.25 12.88 16.02
N ASP A 53 -0.51 12.92 17.15
CA ASP A 53 0.95 12.97 17.15
C ASP A 53 1.54 11.77 16.40
N SER A 54 0.99 10.58 16.61
CA SER A 54 1.43 9.36 15.90
C SER A 54 1.20 9.45 14.40
N LEU A 55 0.01 9.90 13.98
CA LEU A 55 -0.31 10.14 12.58
C LEU A 55 0.69 11.13 11.96
N PHE A 56 0.90 12.27 12.60
CA PHE A 56 1.76 13.32 12.08
C PHE A 56 3.22 12.85 11.97
N ARG A 57 3.79 12.27 13.04
CA ARG A 57 5.20 11.82 13.03
C ARG A 57 5.46 10.65 12.10
N PHE A 58 4.56 9.68 12.05
CA PHE A 58 4.85 8.40 11.39
C PHE A 58 4.27 8.29 9.98
N ALA A 59 3.12 8.92 9.69
CA ALA A 59 2.55 8.90 8.36
C ALA A 59 2.92 10.14 7.53
N ILE A 60 2.93 11.35 8.12
CA ILE A 60 3.25 12.59 7.40
C ILE A 60 4.76 12.82 7.36
N LEU A 61 5.41 12.96 8.52
CA LEU A 61 6.86 13.20 8.60
C LEU A 61 7.69 11.94 8.34
N GLN A 62 7.09 10.76 8.43
CA GLN A 62 7.71 9.47 8.12
C GLN A 62 9.04 9.22 8.86
N VAL A 63 9.15 9.66 10.12
CA VAL A 63 10.41 9.66 10.90
C VAL A 63 11.09 8.29 10.93
N ARG A 64 10.32 7.19 11.00
CA ARG A 64 10.87 5.82 10.98
C ARG A 64 11.46 5.40 9.64
N MET A 65 11.04 6.03 8.53
CA MET A 65 11.62 5.73 7.21
C MET A 65 13.09 6.15 7.15
N PHE A 66 13.44 7.26 7.74
CA PHE A 66 14.80 7.83 7.74
C PHE A 66 15.80 7.11 8.65
N ARG A 67 15.38 6.08 9.41
CA ARG A 67 16.33 5.19 10.11
C ARG A 67 17.25 4.44 9.13
N GLU A 68 16.85 4.31 7.88
CA GLU A 68 17.65 3.84 6.75
C GLU A 68 17.65 4.95 5.69
N PRO A 69 18.67 5.82 5.68
CA PRO A 69 18.66 7.05 4.89
C PRO A 69 18.45 6.82 3.39
N ASP A 70 19.11 5.83 2.79
CA ASP A 70 19.00 5.49 1.36
C ASP A 70 17.56 5.13 0.96
N ALA A 71 16.91 4.26 1.72
CA ALA A 71 15.52 3.89 1.51
C ALA A 71 14.56 5.02 1.93
N GLY A 72 14.92 5.78 2.97
CA GLY A 72 14.13 6.90 3.49
C GLY A 72 14.02 8.04 2.49
N PHE A 73 15.13 8.54 1.95
CA PHE A 73 15.13 9.61 0.96
C PHE A 73 14.46 9.19 -0.35
N MET A 74 14.74 7.97 -0.83
CA MET A 74 14.05 7.41 -1.98
C MET A 74 12.53 7.40 -1.79
N HIS A 75 12.05 6.91 -0.64
CA HIS A 75 10.62 6.85 -0.33
C HIS A 75 10.02 8.24 -0.15
N ALA A 76 10.72 9.17 0.51
CA ALA A 76 10.25 10.53 0.70
C ALA A 76 10.09 11.27 -0.64
N ALA A 77 11.02 11.09 -1.58
CA ALA A 77 10.89 11.66 -2.92
C ALA A 77 9.63 11.13 -3.63
N ILE A 78 9.37 9.82 -3.58
CA ILE A 78 8.17 9.22 -4.17
C ILE A 78 6.90 9.70 -3.46
N PHE A 79 6.89 9.73 -2.12
CA PHE A 79 5.72 10.13 -1.32
C PHE A 79 5.34 11.59 -1.53
N TRP A 80 6.28 12.53 -1.36
CA TRP A 80 6.00 13.95 -1.54
C TRP A 80 5.78 14.29 -3.00
N GLY A 81 6.48 13.59 -3.90
CA GLY A 81 6.19 13.65 -5.33
C GLY A 81 4.76 13.24 -5.64
N PHE A 82 4.30 12.11 -5.10
CA PHE A 82 2.91 11.67 -5.26
C PHE A 82 1.92 12.74 -4.77
N VAL A 83 2.11 13.29 -3.57
CA VAL A 83 1.22 14.31 -3.00
C VAL A 83 1.15 15.55 -3.89
N ILE A 84 2.29 16.10 -4.29
CA ILE A 84 2.34 17.37 -5.02
C ILE A 84 1.98 17.19 -6.50
N LEU A 85 2.42 16.12 -7.14
CA LEU A 85 2.10 15.87 -8.55
C LEU A 85 0.62 15.51 -8.75
N THR A 86 -0.02 14.87 -7.76
CA THR A 86 -1.46 14.56 -7.80
C THR A 86 -2.30 15.84 -7.96
N ILE A 87 -1.86 16.97 -7.40
CA ILE A 87 -2.56 18.27 -7.56
C ILE A 87 -2.61 18.66 -9.04
N GLY A 88 -1.48 18.59 -9.75
CA GLY A 88 -1.42 18.89 -11.18
C GLY A 88 -2.17 17.89 -12.06
N THR A 89 -2.07 16.59 -11.71
CA THR A 89 -2.81 15.53 -12.41
C THR A 89 -4.32 15.71 -12.23
N ALA A 90 -4.78 16.00 -11.02
CA ALA A 90 -6.19 16.25 -10.72
C ALA A 90 -6.73 17.46 -11.48
N ASP A 91 -5.96 18.55 -11.58
CA ASP A 91 -6.33 19.72 -12.35
C ASP A 91 -6.50 19.41 -13.85
N ARG A 92 -5.61 18.59 -14.41
CA ARG A 92 -5.66 18.21 -15.84
C ARG A 92 -6.78 17.22 -16.17
N ILE A 93 -6.91 16.16 -15.38
CA ILE A 93 -7.94 15.14 -15.57
C ILE A 93 -9.32 15.70 -15.22
N GLY A 94 -9.38 16.51 -14.19
CA GLY A 94 -10.60 17.14 -13.70
C GLY A 94 -11.05 18.38 -14.48
N LEU A 95 -10.44 18.69 -15.65
CA LEU A 95 -10.80 19.86 -16.45
C LEU A 95 -10.67 21.20 -15.70
N GLY A 96 -9.68 21.32 -14.84
CA GLY A 96 -9.59 22.47 -13.96
C GLY A 96 -10.55 22.41 -12.77
N LEU A 97 -11.14 21.25 -12.48
CA LEU A 97 -12.03 21.06 -11.34
C LEU A 97 -11.35 21.46 -10.01
N VAL A 98 -10.07 21.15 -9.86
CA VAL A 98 -9.30 21.57 -8.69
C VAL A 98 -9.23 23.09 -8.62
N ARG A 99 -9.04 23.77 -9.75
CA ARG A 99 -9.08 25.25 -9.81
C ARG A 99 -10.47 25.78 -9.56
N ALA A 100 -11.53 25.11 -10.00
CA ALA A 100 -12.90 25.53 -9.77
C ALA A 100 -13.34 25.34 -8.32
N VAL A 101 -12.94 24.24 -7.68
CA VAL A 101 -13.32 23.90 -6.30
C VAL A 101 -12.40 24.57 -5.27
N ILE A 102 -11.11 24.69 -5.58
CA ILE A 102 -10.10 25.37 -4.77
C ILE A 102 -9.71 26.68 -5.45
N ALA A 103 -10.65 27.31 -6.12
CA ALA A 103 -10.45 28.44 -7.04
C ALA A 103 -9.56 29.54 -6.48
N TRP A 104 -9.58 29.69 -5.20
CA TRP A 104 -8.84 30.74 -4.56
C TRP A 104 -7.33 30.47 -4.39
N PRO A 105 -6.77 29.33 -3.96
CA PRO A 105 -5.33 29.29 -3.67
C PRO A 105 -4.43 28.92 -4.85
N LEU A 106 -4.93 28.34 -5.92
CA LEU A 106 -4.07 27.79 -6.98
C LEU A 106 -3.91 28.69 -8.22
N ASP A 107 -4.55 29.87 -8.24
CA ASP A 107 -4.34 30.86 -9.30
C ASP A 107 -3.26 31.89 -8.92
N GLY A 108 -2.60 32.44 -9.90
CA GLY A 108 -1.60 33.47 -9.72
C GLY A 108 -0.28 32.97 -9.13
N TRP A 109 0.18 33.58 -8.04
CA TRP A 109 1.50 33.34 -7.47
C TRP A 109 1.67 31.93 -6.85
N LEU A 110 0.64 31.35 -6.26
CA LEU A 110 0.70 29.99 -5.70
C LEU A 110 0.86 28.95 -6.80
N TRP A 111 0.18 29.12 -7.93
CA TRP A 111 0.38 28.25 -9.08
C TRP A 111 1.81 28.33 -9.60
N ARG A 112 2.38 29.53 -9.69
CA ARG A 112 3.78 29.74 -10.08
C ARG A 112 4.79 29.15 -9.11
N LEU A 113 4.47 29.02 -7.82
CA LEU A 113 5.29 28.27 -6.86
C LEU A 113 5.17 26.75 -7.02
N LEU A 114 3.98 26.28 -7.38
CA LEU A 114 3.71 24.85 -7.54
C LEU A 114 4.43 24.26 -8.77
N LEU A 115 4.49 24.98 -9.87
CA LEU A 115 5.08 24.51 -11.13
C LEU A 115 6.58 24.10 -11.00
N PRO A 116 7.48 24.91 -10.43
CA PRO A 116 8.87 24.52 -10.27
C PRO A 116 9.03 23.39 -9.23
N LEU A 117 8.17 23.36 -8.21
CA LEU A 117 8.16 22.26 -7.25
C LEU A 117 7.73 20.94 -7.92
N GLN A 118 6.72 20.96 -8.79
CA GLN A 118 6.32 19.81 -9.59
C GLN A 118 7.44 19.36 -10.53
N SER A 119 8.12 20.29 -11.21
CA SER A 119 9.27 19.97 -12.07
C SER A 119 10.40 19.27 -11.29
N LEU A 120 10.77 19.81 -10.12
CA LEU A 120 11.79 19.24 -9.26
C LEU A 120 11.39 17.83 -8.77
N LEU A 121 10.16 17.69 -8.28
CA LEU A 121 9.66 16.44 -7.75
C LEU A 121 9.47 15.39 -8.85
N ALA A 122 9.04 15.77 -10.06
CA ALA A 122 8.95 14.84 -11.18
C ALA A 122 10.32 14.18 -11.49
N LEU A 123 11.38 14.98 -11.59
CA LEU A 123 12.73 14.48 -11.79
C LEU A 123 13.21 13.64 -10.59
N SER A 124 12.94 14.09 -9.36
CA SER A 124 13.29 13.37 -8.14
C SER A 124 12.60 12.01 -8.04
N VAL A 125 11.31 11.92 -8.38
CA VAL A 125 10.55 10.67 -8.42
C VAL A 125 11.12 9.71 -9.47
N LEU A 126 11.40 10.20 -10.69
CA LEU A 126 12.00 9.35 -11.74
C LEU A 126 13.35 8.79 -11.29
N GLY A 127 14.21 9.60 -10.67
CA GLY A 127 15.47 9.16 -10.07
C GLY A 127 15.27 8.15 -8.95
N ALA A 128 14.31 8.39 -8.06
CA ALA A 128 13.96 7.48 -6.95
C ALA A 128 13.39 6.15 -7.45
N VAL A 129 12.56 6.15 -8.48
CA VAL A 129 12.02 4.95 -9.13
C VAL A 129 13.14 4.15 -9.80
N ALA A 130 14.07 4.82 -10.50
CA ALA A 130 15.24 4.18 -11.10
C ALA A 130 16.12 3.54 -10.02
N TRP A 131 16.38 4.23 -8.91
CA TRP A 131 17.09 3.68 -7.76
C TRP A 131 16.36 2.47 -7.16
N ALA A 132 15.04 2.56 -6.94
CA ALA A 132 14.22 1.47 -6.42
C ALA A 132 14.23 0.25 -7.36
N ALA A 133 14.21 0.47 -8.68
CA ALA A 133 14.34 -0.59 -9.67
C ALA A 133 15.73 -1.23 -9.61
N GLY A 134 16.80 -0.44 -9.55
CA GLY A 134 18.18 -0.91 -9.39
C GLY A 134 18.37 -1.75 -8.14
N ARG A 135 17.78 -1.34 -7.00
CA ARG A 135 17.77 -2.15 -5.77
C ARG A 135 17.11 -3.51 -5.95
N ARG A 136 16.06 -3.62 -6.78
CA ARG A 136 15.35 -4.89 -7.01
C ARG A 136 16.00 -5.77 -8.07
N LEU A 137 16.51 -5.16 -9.13
CA LEU A 137 17.02 -5.90 -10.29
C LEU A 137 18.52 -6.22 -10.16
N ILE A 138 19.30 -5.35 -9.50
CA ILE A 138 20.75 -5.44 -9.41
C ILE A 138 21.21 -5.81 -8.01
N LEU A 139 20.87 -5.01 -6.99
CA LEU A 139 21.38 -5.18 -5.62
C LEU A 139 20.70 -6.33 -4.86
N GLN A 140 19.43 -6.59 -5.11
CA GLN A 140 18.63 -7.69 -4.57
C GLN A 140 18.85 -7.97 -3.07
N PRO A 141 18.61 -7.00 -2.15
CA PRO A 141 18.80 -7.22 -0.72
C PRO A 141 17.93 -8.41 -0.24
N ARG A 142 18.54 -9.33 0.52
CA ARG A 142 17.90 -10.59 0.96
C ARG A 142 16.55 -10.42 1.65
N ARG A 143 16.34 -9.29 2.33
CA ARG A 143 15.09 -8.99 3.03
C ARG A 143 13.93 -8.56 2.11
N LEU A 144 14.21 -8.09 0.89
CA LEU A 144 13.17 -7.63 -0.03
C LEU A 144 12.46 -8.82 -0.67
N THR A 145 11.13 -8.75 -0.71
CA THR A 145 10.34 -9.66 -1.53
C THR A 145 10.42 -9.19 -2.98
N LEU A 146 11.14 -9.96 -3.82
CA LEU A 146 11.28 -9.70 -5.24
C LEU A 146 10.03 -10.22 -5.98
N SER A 147 8.93 -9.49 -5.88
CA SER A 147 7.67 -9.84 -6.54
C SER A 147 7.46 -9.03 -7.82
N ARG A 148 6.73 -9.61 -8.78
CA ARG A 148 6.27 -8.91 -9.98
C ARG A 148 5.45 -7.66 -9.63
N ASP A 149 4.62 -7.74 -8.57
CA ASP A 149 3.87 -6.61 -8.04
C ASP A 149 4.76 -5.39 -7.76
N GLY A 150 5.92 -5.61 -7.12
CA GLY A 150 6.86 -4.52 -6.85
C GLY A 150 7.42 -3.82 -8.09
N LEU A 151 7.67 -4.56 -9.18
CA LEU A 151 8.12 -4.00 -10.45
C LEU A 151 6.97 -3.31 -11.19
N THR A 152 5.77 -3.92 -11.18
CA THR A 152 4.56 -3.31 -11.77
C THR A 152 4.28 -1.95 -11.15
N ILE A 153 4.37 -1.83 -9.83
CA ILE A 153 4.15 -0.56 -9.12
C ILE A 153 5.21 0.49 -9.51
N LEU A 154 6.49 0.11 -9.61
CA LEU A 154 7.54 1.04 -10.05
C LEU A 154 7.32 1.49 -11.49
N LEU A 155 6.89 0.57 -12.37
CA LEU A 155 6.51 0.91 -13.74
C LEU A 155 5.34 1.89 -13.77
N LEU A 156 4.32 1.67 -12.94
CA LEU A 156 3.14 2.55 -12.88
C LEU A 156 3.50 3.94 -12.34
N ILE A 157 4.27 4.03 -11.25
CA ILE A 157 4.71 5.33 -10.71
C ILE A 157 5.57 6.07 -11.74
N GLY A 158 6.58 5.39 -12.29
CA GLY A 158 7.45 5.98 -13.31
C GLY A 158 6.68 6.35 -14.58
N GLY A 159 5.74 5.50 -15.00
CA GLY A 159 4.88 5.72 -16.16
C GLY A 159 3.98 6.95 -16.00
N VAL A 160 3.31 7.10 -14.84
CA VAL A 160 2.50 8.29 -14.55
C VAL A 160 3.35 9.55 -14.65
N VAL A 161 4.49 9.59 -13.96
CA VAL A 161 5.33 10.81 -13.91
C VAL A 161 5.99 11.10 -15.26
N ALA A 162 6.50 10.09 -15.95
CA ALA A 162 7.14 10.27 -17.25
C ALA A 162 6.14 10.74 -18.33
N THR A 163 4.94 10.12 -18.37
CA THR A 163 3.92 10.51 -19.35
C THR A 163 3.35 11.89 -19.06
N GLU A 164 3.23 12.28 -17.79
CA GLU A 164 2.84 13.63 -17.39
C GLU A 164 3.88 14.66 -17.84
N LEU A 165 5.16 14.42 -17.53
CA LEU A 165 6.26 15.30 -17.91
C LEU A 165 6.36 15.45 -19.44
N LEU A 166 6.22 14.35 -20.19
CA LEU A 166 6.29 14.37 -21.65
C LEU A 166 5.05 15.05 -22.27
N ALA A 167 3.85 14.77 -21.76
CA ALA A 167 2.65 15.46 -22.23
C ALA A 167 2.80 16.98 -22.06
N GLU A 168 3.29 17.43 -20.91
CA GLU A 168 3.53 18.86 -20.65
C GLU A 168 4.65 19.42 -21.54
N ALA A 169 5.72 18.66 -21.79
CA ALA A 169 6.80 19.06 -22.69
C ALA A 169 6.29 19.26 -24.14
N PHE A 170 5.52 18.31 -24.67
CA PHE A 170 4.92 18.44 -26.00
C PHE A 170 3.95 19.61 -26.06
N ARG A 171 3.17 19.85 -24.99
CA ARG A 171 2.26 20.99 -24.91
C ARG A 171 2.99 22.33 -24.97
N LEU A 172 3.99 22.48 -24.09
CA LEU A 172 4.76 23.73 -24.01
C LEU A 172 5.55 24.00 -25.28
N GLY A 173 6.22 23.01 -25.85
CA GLY A 173 6.98 23.15 -27.08
C GLY A 173 6.11 23.48 -28.31
N ARG A 174 4.83 23.09 -28.30
CA ARG A 174 3.91 23.34 -29.43
C ARG A 174 3.14 24.64 -29.32
N TYR A 175 2.64 24.96 -28.12
CA TYR A 175 1.69 26.04 -27.93
C TYR A 175 2.24 27.18 -27.09
N GLY A 176 3.34 26.95 -26.37
CA GLY A 176 3.86 27.91 -25.39
C GLY A 176 2.95 28.07 -24.18
N ASP A 177 3.41 28.84 -23.23
CA ASP A 177 2.64 29.22 -22.03
C ASP A 177 3.36 30.40 -21.37
N PRO A 178 2.67 31.47 -20.91
CA PRO A 178 3.30 32.56 -20.17
C PRO A 178 4.08 32.08 -18.92
N ASP A 179 3.64 31.00 -18.29
CA ASP A 179 4.25 30.44 -17.11
C ASP A 179 5.22 29.28 -17.42
N ALA A 180 5.57 29.04 -18.70
CA ALA A 180 6.45 27.95 -19.13
C ALA A 180 7.80 27.92 -18.39
N ALA A 181 8.37 29.09 -18.09
CA ALA A 181 9.64 29.18 -17.37
C ALA A 181 9.59 28.56 -15.97
N TRP A 182 8.43 28.56 -15.32
CA TRP A 182 8.23 27.95 -14.01
C TRP A 182 8.15 26.41 -14.09
N SER A 183 7.68 25.87 -15.22
CA SER A 183 7.71 24.42 -15.52
C SER A 183 9.03 24.03 -16.16
N PHE A 184 10.16 24.35 -15.54
CA PHE A 184 11.49 24.33 -16.15
C PHE A 184 11.86 22.99 -16.80
N ALA A 185 11.51 21.85 -16.20
CA ALA A 185 11.84 20.53 -16.75
C ALA A 185 11.05 20.28 -18.05
N ALA A 186 9.73 20.44 -18.03
CA ALA A 186 8.90 20.24 -19.21
C ALA A 186 9.22 21.27 -20.31
N ASN A 187 9.51 22.52 -19.94
CA ASN A 187 9.88 23.58 -20.88
C ASN A 187 11.21 23.26 -21.58
N TRP A 188 12.21 22.77 -20.85
CA TRP A 188 13.48 22.36 -21.45
C TRP A 188 13.30 21.21 -22.43
N PHE A 189 12.61 20.12 -22.03
CA PHE A 189 12.31 19.02 -22.93
C PHE A 189 11.48 19.48 -24.14
N GLY A 190 10.48 20.34 -23.92
CA GLY A 190 9.61 20.89 -24.96
C GLY A 190 10.38 21.71 -26.01
N SER A 191 11.33 22.54 -25.57
CA SER A 191 12.18 23.32 -26.49
C SER A 191 13.10 22.45 -27.35
N VAL A 192 13.68 21.40 -26.75
CA VAL A 192 14.50 20.43 -27.49
C VAL A 192 13.64 19.68 -28.53
N LEU A 193 12.46 19.19 -28.14
CA LEU A 193 11.55 18.49 -29.05
C LEU A 193 11.05 19.40 -30.19
N ALA A 194 10.72 20.64 -29.91
CA ALA A 194 10.27 21.62 -30.92
C ALA A 194 11.38 21.99 -31.91
N GLY A 195 12.65 21.88 -31.52
CA GLY A 195 13.79 22.07 -32.41
C GLY A 195 13.99 20.93 -33.41
N VAL A 196 13.43 19.75 -33.16
CA VAL A 196 13.67 18.54 -33.97
C VAL A 196 12.39 18.05 -34.66
N LEU A 197 11.23 18.24 -34.03
CA LEU A 197 9.95 17.69 -34.50
C LEU A 197 9.10 18.73 -35.22
N SER A 198 8.30 18.28 -36.20
CA SER A 198 7.30 19.13 -36.84
C SER A 198 6.19 19.54 -35.89
N PRO A 199 5.51 20.68 -36.11
CA PRO A 199 4.37 21.08 -35.33
C PRO A 199 3.27 20.00 -35.23
N ARG A 200 3.05 19.24 -36.30
CA ARG A 200 2.09 18.15 -36.34
C ARG A 200 2.53 16.98 -35.45
N SER A 201 3.82 16.64 -35.46
CA SER A 201 4.38 15.60 -34.58
C SER A 201 4.29 15.99 -33.11
N MET A 202 4.45 17.30 -32.80
CA MET A 202 4.27 17.82 -31.44
C MET A 202 2.81 17.67 -30.97
N GLU A 203 1.82 17.97 -31.82
CA GLU A 203 0.40 17.76 -31.51
C GLU A 203 0.06 16.31 -31.25
N ILE A 204 0.55 15.41 -32.11
CA ILE A 204 0.35 13.96 -31.95
C ILE A 204 1.01 13.49 -30.65
N GLY A 205 2.25 13.92 -30.37
CA GLY A 205 2.96 13.58 -29.14
C GLY A 205 2.20 14.03 -27.89
N TYR A 206 1.67 15.25 -27.90
CA TYR A 206 0.83 15.74 -26.81
C TYR A 206 -0.39 14.83 -26.57
N ALA A 207 -1.15 14.49 -27.62
CA ALA A 207 -2.32 13.64 -27.52
C ALA A 207 -1.98 12.23 -27.03
N VAL A 208 -0.89 11.64 -27.55
CA VAL A 208 -0.43 10.29 -27.16
C VAL A 208 -0.02 10.24 -25.68
N PHE A 209 0.82 11.16 -25.23
CA PHE A 209 1.29 11.16 -23.84
C PHE A 209 0.23 11.61 -22.86
N PHE A 210 -0.70 12.48 -23.26
CA PHE A 210 -1.88 12.81 -22.45
C PHE A 210 -2.73 11.55 -22.19
N TRP A 211 -3.10 10.80 -23.25
CA TRP A 211 -3.88 9.58 -23.09
C TRP A 211 -3.11 8.47 -22.35
N ALA A 212 -1.82 8.34 -22.59
CA ALA A 212 -0.97 7.44 -21.84
C ALA A 212 -1.00 7.78 -20.33
N ASN A 213 -0.92 9.05 -19.97
CA ASN A 213 -1.03 9.49 -18.58
C ASN A 213 -2.39 9.14 -17.97
N VAL A 214 -3.50 9.46 -18.66
CA VAL A 214 -4.85 9.11 -18.22
C VAL A 214 -4.98 7.60 -17.98
N LEU A 215 -4.47 6.77 -18.88
CA LEU A 215 -4.50 5.32 -18.75
C LEU A 215 -3.62 4.80 -17.61
N PHE A 216 -2.39 5.34 -17.45
CA PHE A 216 -1.51 4.97 -16.33
C PHE A 216 -2.14 5.32 -14.97
N VAL A 217 -2.70 6.53 -14.83
CA VAL A 217 -3.38 6.98 -13.60
C VAL A 217 -4.60 6.10 -13.31
N SER A 218 -5.43 5.85 -14.31
CA SER A 218 -6.65 5.05 -14.15
C SER A 218 -6.33 3.60 -13.81
N PHE A 219 -5.34 3.00 -14.48
CA PHE A 219 -4.91 1.64 -14.19
C PHE A 219 -4.28 1.55 -12.79
N PHE A 220 -3.44 2.52 -12.40
CA PHE A 220 -2.85 2.58 -11.07
C PHE A 220 -3.92 2.66 -9.98
N LEU A 221 -4.92 3.52 -10.16
CA LEU A 221 -6.06 3.64 -9.24
C LEU A 221 -6.79 2.29 -9.08
N ALA A 222 -7.13 1.63 -10.19
CA ALA A 222 -7.82 0.34 -10.18
C ALA A 222 -6.97 -0.81 -9.61
N TYR A 223 -5.63 -0.74 -9.76
CA TYR A 223 -4.70 -1.75 -9.28
C TYR A 223 -4.35 -1.62 -7.79
N LEU A 224 -4.39 -0.40 -7.25
CA LEU A 224 -3.93 -0.04 -5.91
C LEU A 224 -4.51 -0.93 -4.79
N PRO A 225 -5.82 -1.24 -4.72
CA PRO A 225 -6.37 -2.07 -3.64
C PRO A 225 -5.84 -3.51 -3.61
N ARG A 226 -5.37 -4.03 -4.75
CA ARG A 226 -4.84 -5.41 -4.87
C ARG A 226 -3.35 -5.52 -4.63
N SER A 227 -2.66 -4.40 -4.57
CA SER A 227 -1.21 -4.32 -4.47
C SER A 227 -0.76 -4.04 -3.04
N LYS A 228 0.50 -4.32 -2.76
CA LYS A 228 1.13 -3.87 -1.52
C LYS A 228 1.18 -2.33 -1.39
N HIS A 229 0.85 -1.59 -2.45
CA HIS A 229 0.73 -0.14 -2.42
C HIS A 229 -0.55 0.37 -1.74
N LEU A 230 -1.46 -0.52 -1.36
CA LEU A 230 -2.61 -0.16 -0.54
C LEU A 230 -2.19 0.56 0.76
N HIS A 231 -0.94 0.38 1.21
CA HIS A 231 -0.40 1.13 2.34
C HIS A 231 -0.47 2.65 2.17
N ILE A 232 -0.54 3.19 0.95
CA ILE A 232 -0.76 4.63 0.71
C ILE A 232 -2.04 5.11 1.43
N ALA A 233 -3.09 4.30 1.40
CA ALA A 233 -4.34 4.60 2.10
C ALA A 233 -4.32 4.13 3.55
N THR A 234 -3.81 2.92 3.82
CA THR A 234 -3.94 2.26 5.12
C THR A 234 -2.90 2.70 6.16
N ALA A 235 -1.72 3.18 5.75
CA ALA A 235 -0.66 3.57 6.68
C ALA A 235 -1.06 4.76 7.59
N PHE A 236 -1.87 5.68 7.09
CA PHE A 236 -2.39 6.80 7.89
C PHE A 236 -3.24 6.27 9.06
N PHE A 237 -4.18 5.39 8.77
CA PHE A 237 -5.02 4.76 9.78
C PHE A 237 -4.21 3.88 10.71
N ASN A 238 -3.28 3.10 10.19
CA ASN A 238 -2.45 2.21 10.99
C ASN A 238 -1.54 2.98 11.96
N ALA A 239 -0.98 4.11 11.53
CA ALA A 239 -0.19 5.00 12.39
C ALA A 239 -1.05 5.65 13.48
N ALA A 240 -2.28 6.10 13.15
CA ALA A 240 -3.21 6.68 14.10
C ALA A 240 -3.71 5.64 15.12
N PHE A 241 -4.01 4.43 14.66
CA PHE A 241 -4.63 3.36 15.46
C PHE A 241 -3.62 2.40 16.08
N ARG A 242 -2.31 2.73 16.06
CA ARG A 242 -1.31 1.91 16.72
C ARG A 242 -1.58 1.77 18.22
N LYS A 243 -1.08 0.69 18.81
CA LYS A 243 -1.09 0.47 20.26
C LYS A 243 -0.30 1.57 20.97
N LEU A 244 -0.95 2.27 21.89
CA LEU A 244 -0.35 3.34 22.68
C LEU A 244 0.18 2.87 24.05
N LYS A 245 -0.18 1.66 24.44
CA LYS A 245 0.29 0.99 25.65
C LYS A 245 1.77 0.56 25.50
N PRO A 246 2.47 0.32 26.62
CA PRO A 246 3.82 -0.23 26.59
C PRO A 246 3.90 -1.51 25.74
N ARG A 247 5.01 -1.74 25.06
CA ARG A 247 5.18 -2.89 24.14
C ARG A 247 5.05 -4.25 24.83
N GLY A 248 5.47 -4.34 26.09
CA GLY A 248 5.36 -5.55 26.88
C GLY A 248 3.98 -5.82 27.45
N GLU A 249 3.07 -4.84 27.40
CA GLU A 249 1.70 -5.01 27.87
C GLU A 249 0.90 -5.78 26.84
N LEU A 250 0.59 -7.03 27.14
CA LEU A 250 -0.20 -7.89 26.28
C LEU A 250 -1.70 -7.55 26.42
N PRO A 251 -2.51 -7.79 25.38
CA PRO A 251 -3.96 -7.68 25.49
C PRO A 251 -4.49 -8.54 26.62
N ALA A 252 -5.31 -7.95 27.50
CA ALA A 252 -6.00 -8.69 28.55
C ALA A 252 -6.93 -9.74 27.92
N MET A 253 -7.11 -10.84 28.62
CA MET A 253 -8.04 -11.91 28.25
C MET A 253 -8.95 -12.17 29.43
N ASP A 254 -10.25 -12.12 29.19
CA ASP A 254 -11.25 -12.49 30.19
C ASP A 254 -11.42 -14.00 30.13
N LEU A 255 -10.97 -14.69 31.16
CA LEU A 255 -11.06 -16.15 31.26
C LEU A 255 -12.43 -16.63 31.77
N GLU A 256 -13.23 -15.72 32.34
CA GLU A 256 -14.57 -16.02 32.83
C GLU A 256 -15.65 -15.71 31.78
N ALA A 257 -15.26 -15.07 30.67
CA ALA A 257 -16.20 -14.78 29.60
C ALA A 257 -16.74 -16.09 29.00
N ASP A 258 -18.06 -16.15 28.82
CA ASP A 258 -18.73 -17.22 28.07
C ASP A 258 -18.44 -17.07 26.56
N THR A 259 -17.17 -17.26 26.19
CA THR A 259 -16.70 -17.10 24.82
C THR A 259 -16.51 -18.47 24.18
N ALA A 260 -16.84 -18.54 22.90
CA ALA A 260 -16.67 -19.77 22.13
C ALA A 260 -15.19 -20.17 21.95
N ARG A 261 -14.22 -19.22 22.16
CA ARG A 261 -12.81 -19.48 21.86
C ARG A 261 -11.85 -18.50 22.55
N PHE A 262 -10.79 -19.01 23.15
CA PHE A 262 -9.69 -18.21 23.71
C PHE A 262 -8.54 -18.03 22.72
N GLY A 263 -7.99 -16.83 22.67
CA GLY A 263 -6.88 -16.49 21.76
C GLY A 263 -7.31 -16.35 20.31
N VAL A 264 -6.39 -16.69 19.38
CA VAL A 264 -6.56 -16.55 17.93
C VAL A 264 -6.31 -17.90 17.26
N LYS A 265 -7.31 -18.45 16.58
CA LYS A 265 -7.21 -19.66 15.76
C LYS A 265 -7.36 -19.35 14.29
N THR A 266 -8.36 -18.57 13.95
CA THR A 266 -8.77 -18.23 12.58
C THR A 266 -8.69 -16.73 12.34
N ILE A 267 -8.93 -16.31 11.10
CA ILE A 267 -8.97 -14.88 10.73
C ILE A 267 -10.08 -14.12 11.48
N GLU A 268 -11.20 -14.77 11.77
CA GLU A 268 -12.33 -14.19 12.52
C GLU A 268 -12.00 -13.86 13.97
N ASP A 269 -10.98 -14.52 14.54
CA ASP A 269 -10.54 -14.27 15.91
C ASP A 269 -9.65 -13.01 16.02
N LEU A 270 -9.16 -12.50 14.88
CA LEU A 270 -8.38 -11.27 14.82
C LEU A 270 -9.29 -10.04 14.94
N SER A 271 -8.75 -8.96 15.50
CA SER A 271 -9.42 -7.67 15.46
C SER A 271 -9.30 -7.03 14.07
N TRP A 272 -10.22 -6.10 13.75
CA TRP A 272 -10.09 -5.33 12.50
C TRP A 272 -8.75 -4.57 12.41
N LYS A 273 -8.15 -4.19 13.56
CA LYS A 273 -6.82 -3.56 13.61
C LYS A 273 -5.72 -4.55 13.23
N ASP A 274 -5.84 -5.81 13.64
CA ASP A 274 -4.89 -6.85 13.26
C ASP A 274 -4.93 -7.14 11.77
N LEU A 275 -6.12 -7.10 11.17
CA LEU A 275 -6.29 -7.22 9.73
C LEU A 275 -5.72 -6.01 9.00
N LEU A 276 -5.97 -4.78 9.50
CA LEU A 276 -5.40 -3.55 8.95
C LEU A 276 -3.86 -3.60 8.90
N ASP A 277 -3.22 -4.20 9.90
CA ASP A 277 -1.77 -4.45 9.91
C ASP A 277 -1.33 -5.27 8.69
N GLY A 278 -2.07 -6.32 8.37
CA GLY A 278 -1.80 -7.17 7.21
C GLY A 278 -1.87 -6.40 5.89
N PHE A 279 -2.93 -5.62 5.69
CA PHE A 279 -3.13 -4.80 4.49
C PHE A 279 -2.18 -3.60 4.40
N THR A 280 -1.63 -3.16 5.54
CA THR A 280 -0.64 -2.07 5.57
C THR A 280 0.79 -2.55 5.33
N CYS A 281 1.06 -3.85 5.41
CA CYS A 281 2.40 -4.40 5.25
C CYS A 281 2.98 -4.11 3.85
N THR A 282 4.10 -3.39 3.83
CA THR A 282 4.84 -3.01 2.61
C THR A 282 5.86 -4.05 2.16
N GLU A 283 6.01 -5.16 2.90
CA GLU A 283 6.98 -6.22 2.65
C GLU A 283 8.45 -5.74 2.63
N CYS A 284 8.75 -4.65 3.31
CA CYS A 284 10.10 -4.04 3.31
C CYS A 284 11.16 -4.88 4.02
N GLY A 285 10.76 -5.84 4.87
CA GLY A 285 11.63 -6.79 5.54
C GLY A 285 12.44 -6.26 6.74
N ARG A 286 12.24 -5.02 7.19
CA ARG A 286 12.96 -4.48 8.37
C ARG A 286 12.67 -5.28 9.63
N CYS A 287 11.45 -5.77 9.81
CA CYS A 287 11.08 -6.63 10.93
C CYS A 287 11.77 -8.00 10.90
N GLN A 288 12.04 -8.52 9.70
CA GLN A 288 12.82 -9.75 9.49
C GLN A 288 14.26 -9.56 9.93
N ASP A 289 14.94 -8.49 9.46
CA ASP A 289 16.33 -8.21 9.81
C ASP A 289 16.52 -7.92 11.31
N ALA A 290 15.50 -7.32 11.94
CA ALA A 290 15.54 -7.01 13.37
C ALA A 290 15.21 -8.22 14.28
N CYS A 291 14.75 -9.34 13.72
CA CYS A 291 14.30 -10.48 14.51
C CYS A 291 15.48 -11.37 14.95
N PRO A 292 15.71 -11.57 16.26
CA PRO A 292 16.79 -12.44 16.74
C PRO A 292 16.57 -13.92 16.38
N ALA A 293 15.33 -14.39 16.35
CA ALA A 293 15.04 -15.76 15.91
C ALA A 293 15.42 -15.98 14.44
N TRP A 294 15.05 -15.03 13.57
CA TRP A 294 15.44 -15.09 12.16
C TRP A 294 16.97 -15.03 11.99
N ALA A 295 17.64 -14.15 12.72
CA ALA A 295 19.10 -13.99 12.67
C ALA A 295 19.85 -15.26 13.08
N THR A 296 19.26 -16.11 13.93
CA THR A 296 19.82 -17.39 14.38
C THR A 296 19.37 -18.57 13.54
N GLY A 297 18.72 -18.34 12.39
CA GLY A 297 18.31 -19.39 11.46
C GLY A 297 17.04 -20.14 11.84
N LYS A 298 16.27 -19.64 12.80
CA LYS A 298 15.00 -20.25 13.20
C LYS A 298 13.87 -19.95 12.18
N PRO A 299 12.82 -20.79 12.11
CA PRO A 299 11.73 -20.63 11.15
C PRO A 299 10.91 -19.34 11.27
N LEU A 300 10.95 -18.65 12.41
CA LEU A 300 10.19 -17.42 12.60
C LEU A 300 10.71 -16.28 11.70
N ASN A 301 9.86 -15.83 10.79
CA ASN A 301 10.05 -14.60 10.03
C ASN A 301 8.84 -13.67 10.26
N PRO A 302 9.00 -12.55 10.98
CA PRO A 302 7.88 -11.66 11.29
C PRO A 302 7.21 -11.07 10.04
N LYS A 303 7.94 -10.89 8.94
CA LYS A 303 7.38 -10.42 7.67
C LYS A 303 6.42 -11.44 7.07
N THR A 304 6.86 -12.70 6.95
CA THR A 304 6.04 -13.75 6.36
C THR A 304 4.83 -14.11 7.22
N LEU A 305 4.92 -13.94 8.54
CA LEU A 305 3.79 -14.05 9.45
C LEU A 305 2.66 -13.08 9.09
N ILE A 306 2.99 -11.80 8.95
CA ILE A 306 2.00 -10.77 8.57
C ILE A 306 1.48 -10.98 7.16
N MET A 307 2.35 -11.37 6.23
CA MET A 307 1.95 -11.70 4.85
C MET A 307 1.00 -12.90 4.82
N GLY A 308 1.26 -13.93 5.60
CA GLY A 308 0.39 -15.11 5.70
C GLY A 308 -1.01 -14.77 6.22
N ILE A 309 -1.12 -13.93 7.25
CA ILE A 309 -2.42 -13.42 7.74
C ILE A 309 -3.13 -12.64 6.63
N ARG A 310 -2.44 -11.74 5.92
CA ARG A 310 -3.01 -11.00 4.79
C ARG A 310 -3.51 -11.93 3.68
N GLU A 311 -2.72 -12.92 3.30
CA GLU A 311 -3.07 -13.87 2.24
C GLU A 311 -4.31 -14.69 2.60
N MET A 312 -4.43 -15.12 3.85
CA MET A 312 -5.65 -15.80 4.34
C MET A 312 -6.86 -14.87 4.32
N SER A 313 -6.70 -13.60 4.74
CA SER A 313 -7.77 -12.59 4.69
C SER A 313 -8.24 -12.32 3.26
N VAL A 314 -7.31 -12.14 2.31
CA VAL A 314 -7.61 -11.99 0.88
C VAL A 314 -8.22 -13.27 0.28
N GLY A 315 -7.82 -14.45 0.78
CA GLY A 315 -8.43 -15.73 0.43
C GLY A 315 -9.91 -15.79 0.81
N ALA A 316 -10.23 -15.32 2.01
CA ALA A 316 -11.59 -15.21 2.51
C ALA A 316 -12.46 -14.26 1.66
N GLU A 317 -11.91 -13.12 1.23
CA GLU A 317 -12.60 -12.16 0.37
C GLU A 317 -13.02 -12.74 -1.00
N LYS A 318 -12.23 -13.64 -1.57
CA LYS A 318 -12.50 -14.23 -2.90
C LYS A 318 -13.77 -15.06 -2.95
N GLY A 319 -14.22 -15.54 -1.81
CA GLY A 319 -15.47 -16.29 -1.70
C GLY A 319 -16.71 -15.42 -1.54
N VAL A 320 -16.55 -14.12 -1.29
CA VAL A 320 -17.68 -13.20 -1.13
C VAL A 320 -17.99 -12.55 -2.51
N PRO A 321 -19.16 -12.81 -3.13
CA PRO A 321 -19.50 -12.16 -4.39
C PRO A 321 -19.61 -10.65 -4.21
N LEU A 322 -19.08 -9.88 -5.19
CA LEU A 322 -19.09 -8.41 -5.19
C LEU A 322 -20.50 -7.83 -5.11
N ILE A 323 -21.43 -8.51 -5.77
CA ILE A 323 -22.86 -8.21 -5.79
C ILE A 323 -23.57 -9.55 -5.57
N PRO A 324 -24.52 -9.64 -4.63
CA PRO A 324 -25.30 -10.85 -4.47
C PRO A 324 -25.91 -11.28 -5.82
N GLY A 325 -25.57 -12.49 -6.28
CA GLY A 325 -26.07 -13.05 -7.54
C GLY A 325 -25.20 -12.88 -8.80
N LEU A 326 -24.08 -12.13 -8.74
CA LEU A 326 -23.13 -12.09 -9.86
C LEU A 326 -21.91 -13.00 -9.61
N PRO A 327 -21.46 -13.76 -10.63
CA PRO A 327 -20.24 -14.56 -10.51
C PRO A 327 -19.00 -13.67 -10.32
N SER A 328 -18.04 -14.14 -9.54
CA SER A 328 -16.76 -13.46 -9.34
C SER A 328 -16.01 -13.33 -10.68
N ILE A 329 -15.76 -12.09 -11.10
CA ILE A 329 -14.98 -11.84 -12.33
C ILE A 329 -13.50 -12.16 -12.01
N PRO A 330 -12.87 -13.12 -12.70
CA PRO A 330 -11.47 -13.45 -12.50
C PRO A 330 -10.60 -12.41 -13.22
N PHE A 331 -10.29 -11.29 -12.60
CA PHE A 331 -9.30 -10.35 -13.13
C PHE A 331 -8.02 -10.39 -12.31
N ILE A 332 -6.94 -10.84 -12.97
CA ILE A 332 -5.52 -10.77 -12.59
C ILE A 332 -5.19 -11.32 -11.18
N ARG A 333 -4.64 -12.51 -11.14
CA ARG A 333 -4.05 -13.13 -9.95
C ARG A 333 -2.95 -12.23 -9.38
N PRO A 334 -2.89 -12.03 -8.05
CA PRO A 334 -1.66 -11.56 -7.43
C PRO A 334 -0.55 -12.56 -7.75
N SER A 335 0.60 -12.05 -8.12
CA SER A 335 1.78 -12.79 -8.54
C SER A 335 2.13 -13.94 -7.60
N ASP A 336 2.45 -15.05 -8.20
CA ASP A 336 3.01 -16.25 -7.64
C ASP A 336 4.07 -15.97 -6.57
N ALA A 337 3.71 -16.18 -5.31
CA ALA A 337 4.68 -16.57 -4.30
C ALA A 337 5.11 -18.00 -4.66
N PRO A 338 6.39 -18.31 -4.73
CA PRO A 338 6.83 -19.68 -5.05
C PRO A 338 6.41 -20.62 -3.91
N GLY A 339 5.45 -21.48 -4.19
CA GLY A 339 5.11 -22.61 -3.35
C GLY A 339 3.62 -22.78 -3.07
N ARG A 340 2.98 -23.50 -3.94
CA ARG A 340 1.84 -24.41 -3.87
C ARG A 340 0.69 -24.07 -4.82
N GLY A 341 0.29 -25.09 -5.56
CA GLY A 341 -0.66 -25.06 -6.67
C GLY A 341 -2.04 -24.51 -6.31
N ALA A 342 -2.60 -23.79 -7.25
CA ALA A 342 -3.95 -23.25 -7.21
C ALA A 342 -4.96 -24.40 -7.38
N ALA A 343 -5.65 -24.76 -6.28
CA ALA A 343 -6.89 -25.53 -6.36
C ALA A 343 -8.07 -24.55 -6.59
N GLU A 344 -8.95 -24.90 -7.49
CA GLU A 344 -10.20 -24.19 -7.75
C GLU A 344 -11.07 -24.18 -6.48
N VAL A 345 -11.45 -22.98 -6.05
CA VAL A 345 -12.22 -22.78 -4.82
C VAL A 345 -13.64 -22.36 -5.19
N SER A 346 -14.61 -23.23 -4.95
CA SER A 346 -16.04 -22.95 -5.11
C SER A 346 -16.59 -22.10 -3.94
N ALA A 347 -17.81 -21.56 -4.07
CA ALA A 347 -18.44 -20.68 -3.06
C ALA A 347 -18.59 -21.31 -1.65
N SER A 348 -18.62 -22.65 -1.53
CA SER A 348 -18.52 -23.36 -0.24
C SER A 348 -17.14 -23.25 0.41
N ALA A 349 -16.11 -22.91 -0.35
CA ALA A 349 -14.74 -22.77 0.10
C ALA A 349 -14.46 -21.40 0.75
N SER A 350 -15.33 -20.38 0.63
CA SER A 350 -15.12 -19.10 1.30
C SER A 350 -15.37 -19.16 2.80
N LYS A 351 -16.43 -19.84 3.21
CA LYS A 351 -16.68 -20.13 4.62
C LYS A 351 -15.61 -21.05 5.19
N LEU A 352 -15.18 -22.02 4.39
CA LEU A 352 -14.06 -22.94 4.73
C LEU A 352 -12.71 -22.21 4.85
N ALA A 353 -12.50 -21.07 4.19
CA ALA A 353 -11.27 -20.31 4.27
C ALA A 353 -11.18 -19.43 5.53
N LEU A 354 -12.32 -18.94 6.03
CA LEU A 354 -12.41 -18.20 7.29
C LEU A 354 -12.20 -19.13 8.50
N ASP A 355 -12.72 -20.36 8.43
CA ASP A 355 -12.62 -21.37 9.50
C ASP A 355 -11.24 -22.09 9.58
N ARG A 356 -10.34 -21.84 8.64
CA ARG A 356 -9.00 -22.47 8.66
C ARG A 356 -8.14 -21.89 9.77
N ALA A 357 -7.49 -22.79 10.52
CA ALA A 357 -6.49 -22.40 11.50
C ALA A 357 -5.31 -21.67 10.82
N ILE A 358 -4.89 -20.57 11.39
CA ILE A 358 -3.76 -19.76 10.90
C ILE A 358 -2.45 -20.56 11.05
N VAL A 359 -2.28 -21.21 12.21
CA VAL A 359 -1.14 -22.09 12.47
C VAL A 359 -1.27 -23.35 11.61
N ASP A 360 -0.17 -23.80 11.06
CA ASP A 360 -0.03 -24.90 10.09
C ASP A 360 -0.65 -24.66 8.71
N THR A 361 -1.44 -23.60 8.53
CA THR A 361 -1.91 -23.17 7.19
C THR A 361 -1.03 -22.08 6.60
N ALA A 362 -0.84 -20.97 7.30
CA ALA A 362 -0.07 -19.82 6.86
C ALA A 362 1.22 -19.61 7.68
N ILE A 363 1.21 -20.05 8.93
CA ILE A 363 2.32 -19.87 9.87
C ILE A 363 2.70 -21.26 10.41
N PRO A 364 3.96 -21.71 10.25
CA PRO A 364 4.42 -22.95 10.84
C PRO A 364 4.31 -22.91 12.38
N TYR A 365 3.96 -24.05 12.99
CA TYR A 365 3.86 -24.17 14.44
C TYR A 365 5.12 -23.71 15.17
N ASP A 366 6.29 -24.17 14.74
CA ASP A 366 7.56 -23.82 15.37
C ASP A 366 7.84 -22.32 15.30
N ALA A 367 7.45 -21.64 14.20
CA ALA A 367 7.61 -20.19 14.07
C ALA A 367 6.84 -19.41 15.15
N VAL A 368 5.70 -19.92 15.61
CA VAL A 368 4.94 -19.29 16.69
C VAL A 368 5.72 -19.36 18.00
N TRP A 369 6.40 -20.47 18.27
CA TRP A 369 7.12 -20.71 19.53
C TRP A 369 8.53 -20.12 19.56
N ASP A 370 9.14 -19.87 18.42
CA ASP A 370 10.46 -19.22 18.31
C ASP A 370 10.47 -17.74 18.73
N CYS A 371 9.30 -17.13 18.86
CA CYS A 371 9.21 -15.71 19.25
C CYS A 371 9.57 -15.52 20.72
N VAL A 372 10.59 -14.71 21.00
CA VAL A 372 10.99 -14.31 22.37
C VAL A 372 10.29 -13.05 22.86
N THR A 373 9.26 -12.57 22.16
CA THR A 373 8.43 -11.42 22.52
C THR A 373 9.19 -10.09 22.74
N CYS A 374 10.40 -9.95 22.21
CA CYS A 374 11.28 -8.78 22.42
C CYS A 374 10.76 -7.46 21.80
N GLY A 375 9.81 -7.52 20.89
CA GLY A 375 9.23 -6.33 20.23
C GLY A 375 10.13 -5.64 19.19
N ALA A 376 11.31 -6.19 18.85
CA ALA A 376 12.22 -5.61 17.86
C ALA A 376 11.56 -5.43 16.48
N CYS A 377 10.74 -6.37 16.05
CA CYS A 377 9.96 -6.30 14.81
C CYS A 377 8.95 -5.13 14.80
N VAL A 378 8.29 -4.87 15.94
CA VAL A 378 7.36 -3.75 16.12
C VAL A 378 8.09 -2.41 16.05
N GLU A 379 9.27 -2.33 16.68
CA GLU A 379 10.10 -1.12 16.64
C GLU A 379 10.67 -0.84 15.26
N ALA A 380 11.08 -1.87 14.53
CA ALA A 380 11.64 -1.72 13.21
C ALA A 380 10.59 -1.38 12.13
N CYS A 381 9.30 -1.62 12.41
CA CYS A 381 8.24 -1.43 11.42
C CYS A 381 7.95 0.05 11.17
N PRO A 382 8.09 0.55 9.92
CA PRO A 382 7.81 1.95 9.60
C PRO A 382 6.32 2.28 9.59
N VAL A 383 5.46 1.29 9.38
CA VAL A 383 4.00 1.44 9.30
C VAL A 383 3.26 0.90 10.54
N MET A 384 3.95 0.75 11.66
CA MET A 384 3.39 0.47 13.00
C MET A 384 2.64 -0.86 13.14
N ILE A 385 3.08 -1.92 12.49
CA ILE A 385 2.51 -3.26 12.61
C ILE A 385 2.86 -3.89 13.97
N GLU A 386 1.88 -4.51 14.60
CA GLU A 386 1.96 -5.11 15.94
C GLU A 386 2.05 -6.64 15.86
N HIS A 387 3.27 -7.15 15.64
CA HIS A 387 3.52 -8.56 15.41
C HIS A 387 3.34 -9.42 16.67
N VAL A 388 3.79 -8.92 17.82
CA VAL A 388 3.87 -9.69 19.08
C VAL A 388 2.49 -10.08 19.58
N ASP A 389 1.53 -9.15 19.57
CA ASP A 389 0.18 -9.39 20.07
C ASP A 389 -0.50 -10.54 19.29
N LYS A 390 -0.27 -10.60 17.97
CA LYS A 390 -0.77 -11.68 17.11
C LYS A 390 -0.15 -13.03 17.48
N ILE A 391 1.17 -13.08 17.65
CA ILE A 391 1.88 -14.31 18.04
C ILE A 391 1.40 -14.81 19.40
N VAL A 392 1.22 -13.91 20.37
CA VAL A 392 0.71 -14.28 21.69
C VAL A 392 -0.74 -14.74 21.60
N GLY A 393 -1.57 -14.12 20.77
CA GLY A 393 -2.93 -14.58 20.50
C GLY A 393 -2.97 -16.00 19.95
N LEU A 394 -2.09 -16.34 18.99
CA LEU A 394 -1.96 -17.70 18.46
C LEU A 394 -1.52 -18.69 19.54
N ARG A 395 -0.53 -18.35 20.38
CA ARG A 395 -0.08 -19.20 21.50
C ARG A 395 -1.20 -19.46 22.51
N ARG A 396 -1.98 -18.42 22.84
CA ARG A 396 -3.12 -18.55 23.77
C ARG A 396 -4.12 -19.59 23.29
N ASN A 397 -4.45 -19.59 22.01
CA ASN A 397 -5.35 -20.58 21.45
C ASN A 397 -4.73 -21.99 21.48
N LEU A 398 -3.48 -22.13 21.04
CA LEU A 398 -2.77 -23.42 21.06
C LEU A 398 -2.73 -24.04 22.46
N VAL A 399 -2.49 -23.22 23.50
CA VAL A 399 -2.39 -23.73 24.89
C VAL A 399 -3.76 -24.00 25.49
N LEU A 400 -4.68 -23.01 25.42
CA LEU A 400 -5.93 -23.06 26.18
C LEU A 400 -7.01 -23.91 25.52
N GLU A 401 -7.03 -23.97 24.19
CA GLU A 401 -8.05 -24.68 23.42
C GLU A 401 -7.56 -26.02 22.88
N GLU A 402 -6.29 -26.07 22.44
CA GLU A 402 -5.75 -27.26 21.76
C GLU A 402 -4.81 -28.10 22.63
N SER A 403 -4.44 -27.61 23.83
CA SER A 403 -3.41 -28.24 24.69
C SER A 403 -2.13 -28.57 23.94
N ARG A 404 -1.78 -27.72 22.98
CA ARG A 404 -0.71 -27.94 22.01
C ARG A 404 0.41 -26.91 22.24
N PHE A 405 1.48 -27.38 22.90
CA PHE A 405 2.63 -26.56 23.27
C PHE A 405 3.92 -27.42 23.25
N PRO A 406 5.12 -26.78 23.20
CA PRO A 406 6.39 -27.50 23.26
C PRO A 406 6.53 -28.37 24.54
N GLN A 407 7.06 -29.57 24.40
CA GLN A 407 7.17 -30.53 25.51
C GLN A 407 7.99 -29.98 26.68
N GLU A 408 8.94 -29.11 26.43
CA GLU A 408 9.77 -28.43 27.42
C GLU A 408 8.95 -27.61 28.43
N LEU A 409 7.75 -27.17 28.05
CA LEU A 409 6.86 -26.43 28.92
C LEU A 409 6.04 -27.33 29.88
N ASN A 410 6.02 -28.67 29.67
CA ASN A 410 5.28 -29.58 30.51
C ASN A 410 5.65 -29.46 31.99
N ALA A 411 6.94 -29.40 32.30
CA ALA A 411 7.42 -29.27 33.68
C ALA A 411 6.91 -27.96 34.32
N SER A 412 6.88 -26.86 33.58
CA SER A 412 6.37 -25.58 34.08
C SER A 412 4.86 -25.62 34.32
N PHE A 413 4.10 -26.19 33.40
CA PHE A 413 2.62 -26.27 33.53
C PHE A 413 2.20 -27.27 34.62
N THR A 414 2.98 -28.35 34.86
CA THR A 414 2.69 -29.28 35.94
C THR A 414 3.01 -28.71 37.33
N ALA A 415 3.93 -27.75 37.39
CA ALA A 415 4.31 -27.06 38.64
C ALA A 415 3.39 -25.89 39.02
N MET A 416 2.53 -25.43 38.13
CA MET A 416 1.49 -24.40 38.37
C MET A 416 0.23 -25.02 38.95
#